data_9888f711dedd302280403720a62801ab
#
_entry.id   9888f711dedd302280403720a62801ab
#
_cell.length_a   1.000
_cell.length_b   1.000
_cell.length_c   1.000
_cell.angle_alpha   90.00
_cell.angle_beta   90.00
_cell.angle_gamma   90.00
#
_symmetry.space_group_name_H-M   'P 1'
#
loop_
_entity.id
_entity.type
_entity.pdbx_description
1 polymer ?
#
loop_
_entity_poly.entity_id
_entity_poly.type
_entity_poly.pdbx_seq_one_letter_code
_entity_poly.pdbx_strand_id
1 'polypeptide(L)'
;MTAAVAALPLIRPISDLRTQFNDVCAQATESQEPIILTKNGVPAYVLEDCAAYEAAAQRNRMFLALREAEIEERYRPEALTAEESDARMAEIFKVWGLDYA
;
A
#
# COMPACT_ATOMS: atom_id res chain seq x y z
N MET A 1 -14.31 4.97 -20.96
CA MET A 1 -14.17 5.00 -20.13
C MET A 1 -13.22 5.10 -19.60
N THR A 2 -13.02 5.48 -19.33
CA THR A 2 -12.14 5.50 -18.90
C THR A 2 -11.78 5.10 -17.71
N ALA A 3 -11.50 4.10 -17.62
CA ALA A 3 -11.12 3.43 -16.47
C ALA A 3 -9.91 3.95 -15.83
N ALA A 4 -9.23 4.70 -16.54
CA ALA A 4 -8.06 5.37 -16.02
C ALA A 4 -8.42 6.42 -15.01
N VAL A 5 -9.67 6.71 -14.92
CA VAL A 5 -10.11 7.65 -13.92
C VAL A 5 -9.83 7.05 -12.55
N ALA A 6 -9.13 7.80 -11.75
CA ALA A 6 -8.89 7.39 -10.38
C ALA A 6 -10.20 7.03 -9.74
N ALA A 7 -10.25 5.87 -9.13
CA ALA A 7 -11.44 5.44 -8.44
C ALA A 7 -11.79 6.46 -7.37
N LEU A 8 -13.04 6.84 -7.32
CA LEU A 8 -13.51 7.70 -6.25
C LEU A 8 -13.41 6.92 -4.94
N PRO A 9 -13.01 7.57 -3.85
CA PRO A 9 -12.98 6.89 -2.55
C PRO A 9 -14.35 6.35 -2.19
N LEU A 10 -14.37 5.16 -1.61
CA LEU A 10 -15.60 4.60 -1.09
C LEU A 10 -15.89 5.27 0.24
N ILE A 11 -17.05 5.87 0.37
CA ILE A 11 -17.42 6.61 1.56
C ILE A 11 -18.78 6.13 2.04
N ARG A 12 -18.90 5.80 3.31
CA ARG A 12 -20.15 5.36 3.91
C ARG A 12 -20.28 5.95 5.32
N PRO A 13 -21.52 6.19 5.78
CA PRO A 13 -21.70 6.61 7.17
C PRO A 13 -21.37 5.46 8.12
N ILE A 14 -20.81 5.80 9.28
CA ILE A 14 -20.42 4.79 10.26
C ILE A 14 -21.62 3.95 10.74
N SER A 15 -22.81 4.50 10.68
CA SER A 15 -24.01 3.76 11.05
C SER A 15 -24.24 2.51 10.19
N ASP A 16 -23.66 2.45 9.00
CA ASP A 16 -23.75 1.27 8.15
C ASP A 16 -23.07 0.06 8.76
N LEU A 17 -22.11 0.26 9.65
CA LEU A 17 -21.48 -0.86 10.35
C LEU A 17 -22.47 -1.56 11.29
N ARG A 18 -23.50 -0.87 11.73
CA ARG A 18 -24.50 -1.46 12.60
C ARG A 18 -25.66 -2.05 11.80
N THR A 19 -26.08 -1.35 10.74
CA THR A 19 -27.28 -1.73 10.00
C THR A 19 -27.01 -2.57 8.77
N GLN A 20 -25.82 -2.45 8.18
CA GLN A 20 -25.46 -3.12 6.94
C GLN A 20 -24.03 -3.69 7.01
N PHE A 21 -23.71 -4.30 8.14
CA PHE A 21 -22.35 -4.78 8.39
C PHE A 21 -21.83 -5.73 7.31
N ASN A 22 -22.64 -6.73 6.96
CA ASN A 22 -22.22 -7.72 5.96
C ASN A 22 -21.99 -7.07 4.60
N ASP A 23 -22.82 -6.10 4.24
CA ASP A 23 -22.69 -5.40 2.97
C ASP A 23 -21.42 -4.56 2.92
N VAL A 24 -21.12 -3.88 4.01
CA VAL A 24 -19.90 -3.07 4.10
C VAL A 24 -18.65 -3.96 3.99
N CYS A 25 -18.64 -5.08 4.70
CA CYS A 25 -17.51 -6.00 4.65
C CYS A 25 -17.36 -6.62 3.26
N ALA A 26 -18.45 -6.99 2.61
CA ALA A 26 -18.41 -7.53 1.26
C ALA A 26 -17.84 -6.48 0.28
N GLN A 27 -18.25 -5.24 0.44
CA GLN A 27 -17.75 -4.17 -0.41
C GLN A 27 -16.23 -3.98 -0.22
N ALA A 28 -15.76 -4.03 1.03
CA ALA A 28 -14.33 -3.91 1.31
C ALA A 28 -13.53 -5.03 0.67
N THR A 29 -14.04 -6.26 0.76
CA THR A 29 -13.36 -7.43 0.21
C THR A 29 -13.40 -7.43 -1.32
N GLU A 30 -14.53 -7.15 -1.91
CA GLU A 30 -14.66 -7.17 -3.36
C GLU A 30 -13.90 -6.05 -4.05
N SER A 31 -13.92 -4.85 -3.47
CA SER A 31 -13.24 -3.72 -4.05
C SER A 31 -11.74 -3.74 -3.82
N GLN A 32 -11.30 -4.37 -2.74
CA GLN A 32 -9.90 -4.33 -2.29
C GLN A 32 -9.42 -2.90 -2.07
N GLU A 33 -10.36 -2.00 -1.79
CA GLU A 33 -10.11 -0.59 -1.55
C GLU A 33 -10.56 -0.21 -0.15
N PRO A 34 -9.92 0.77 0.49
CA PRO A 34 -10.37 1.24 1.79
C PRO A 34 -11.73 1.94 1.69
N ILE A 35 -12.54 1.74 2.70
CA ILE A 35 -13.83 2.42 2.83
C ILE A 35 -13.69 3.46 3.93
N ILE A 36 -13.93 4.70 3.61
CA ILE A 36 -13.90 5.77 4.59
C ILE A 36 -15.25 5.83 5.28
N LEU A 37 -15.23 5.74 6.60
CA LEU A 37 -16.45 5.80 7.41
C LEU A 37 -16.57 7.18 8.01
N THR A 38 -17.73 7.80 7.80
CA THR A 38 -17.95 9.16 8.29
C THR A 38 -18.80 9.14 9.54
N LYS A 39 -18.51 10.09 10.41
CA LYS A 39 -19.30 10.35 11.61
C LYS A 39 -19.74 11.80 11.55
N ASN A 40 -21.04 12.04 11.54
CA ASN A 40 -21.60 13.38 11.39
C ASN A 40 -21.05 14.09 10.13
N GLY A 41 -20.90 13.34 9.04
CA GLY A 41 -20.43 13.91 7.78
C GLY A 41 -18.94 14.14 7.69
N VAL A 42 -18.18 13.76 8.72
CA VAL A 42 -16.72 13.96 8.77
C VAL A 42 -16.01 12.61 8.71
N PRO A 43 -14.99 12.45 7.86
CA PRO A 43 -14.21 11.22 7.85
C PRO A 43 -13.62 10.94 9.22
N ALA A 44 -13.87 9.74 9.73
CA ALA A 44 -13.47 9.40 11.09
C ALA A 44 -12.70 8.08 11.15
N TYR A 45 -13.06 7.10 10.33
CA TYR A 45 -12.44 5.78 10.38
C TYR A 45 -12.27 5.22 8.98
N VAL A 46 -11.40 4.23 8.87
CA VAL A 46 -11.19 3.51 7.61
C VAL A 46 -11.39 2.04 7.89
N LEU A 47 -12.14 1.37 7.02
CA LEU A 47 -12.32 -0.07 7.07
C LEU A 47 -11.72 -0.66 5.79
N GLU A 48 -10.88 -1.66 5.94
CA GLU A 48 -10.22 -2.25 4.79
C GLU A 48 -10.08 -3.76 4.98
N ASP A 49 -10.19 -4.49 3.88
CA ASP A 49 -9.90 -5.92 3.87
C ASP A 49 -8.44 -6.15 4.27
N CYS A 50 -8.22 -7.15 5.13
CA CYS A 50 -6.88 -7.39 5.67
C CYS A 50 -5.85 -7.71 4.58
N ALA A 51 -6.24 -8.52 3.60
CA ALA A 51 -5.34 -8.86 2.50
C ALA A 51 -4.99 -7.63 1.66
N ALA A 52 -5.98 -6.76 1.44
CA ALA A 52 -5.76 -5.52 0.71
C ALA A 52 -4.80 -4.59 1.47
N TYR A 53 -4.98 -4.50 2.78
CA TYR A 53 -4.10 -3.71 3.62
C TYR A 53 -2.66 -4.23 3.57
N GLU A 54 -2.49 -5.53 3.71
CA GLU A 54 -1.15 -6.14 3.68
C GLU A 54 -0.48 -5.95 2.32
N ALA A 55 -1.23 -6.10 1.23
CA ALA A 55 -0.69 -5.89 -0.10
C ALA A 55 -0.23 -4.44 -0.29
N ALA A 56 -1.03 -3.48 0.17
CA ALA A 56 -0.67 -2.08 0.08
C ALA A 56 0.56 -1.75 0.94
N ALA A 57 0.62 -2.31 2.14
CA ALA A 57 1.75 -2.10 3.04
C ALA A 57 3.04 -2.68 2.45
N GLN A 58 2.95 -3.84 1.81
CA GLN A 58 4.11 -4.46 1.17
C GLN A 58 4.58 -3.65 -0.03
N ARG A 59 3.65 -3.18 -0.87
CA ARG A 59 4.00 -2.30 -1.99
C ARG A 59 4.68 -1.03 -1.51
N ASN A 60 4.21 -0.47 -0.41
CA ASN A 60 4.78 0.73 0.15
C ASN A 60 6.21 0.48 0.65
N ARG A 61 6.44 -0.64 1.34
CA ARG A 61 7.78 -1.01 1.78
C ARG A 61 8.72 -1.23 0.61
N MET A 62 8.23 -1.88 -0.44
CA MET A 62 9.03 -2.10 -1.64
C MET A 62 9.42 -0.77 -2.29
N PHE A 63 8.47 0.15 -2.38
CA PHE A 63 8.73 1.47 -2.94
C PHE A 63 9.80 2.21 -2.14
N LEU A 64 9.71 2.16 -0.82
CA LEU A 64 10.68 2.82 0.04
C LEU A 64 12.06 2.17 -0.07
N ALA A 65 12.11 0.84 -0.20
CA ALA A 65 13.39 0.14 -0.38
C ALA A 65 14.05 0.54 -1.69
N LEU A 66 13.27 0.62 -2.77
CA LEU A 66 13.79 1.05 -4.07
C LEU A 66 14.27 2.48 -4.03
N ARG A 67 13.55 3.34 -3.32
CA ARG A 67 13.97 4.73 -3.15
C ARG A 67 15.27 4.85 -2.38
N GLU A 68 15.46 4.05 -1.34
CA GLU A 68 16.71 4.03 -0.60
C GLU A 68 17.87 3.63 -1.51
N ALA A 69 17.67 2.59 -2.33
CA ALA A 69 18.69 2.13 -3.26
C ALA A 69 19.02 3.21 -4.28
N GLU A 70 18.03 3.91 -4.79
CA GLU A 70 18.23 5.00 -5.75
C GLU A 70 19.03 6.14 -5.13
N ILE A 71 18.70 6.54 -3.92
CA ILE A 71 19.41 7.60 -3.22
C ILE A 71 20.87 7.19 -2.98
N GLU A 72 21.09 5.98 -2.53
CA GLU A 72 22.43 5.48 -2.27
C GLU A 72 23.27 5.48 -3.54
N GLU A 73 22.72 5.02 -4.65
CA GLU A 73 23.41 5.01 -5.92
C GLU A 73 23.81 6.42 -6.35
N ARG A 74 22.91 7.38 -6.16
CA ARG A 74 23.14 8.77 -6.56
C ARG A 74 24.28 9.40 -5.76
N TYR A 75 24.42 9.05 -4.50
CA TYR A 75 25.41 9.66 -3.62
C TYR A 75 26.68 8.81 -3.44
N ARG A 76 26.76 7.68 -4.13
CA ARG A 76 27.98 6.87 -4.18
C ARG A 76 28.63 7.04 -5.54
N PRO A 77 29.78 7.72 -5.59
CA PRO A 77 30.47 7.92 -6.87
C PRO A 77 31.15 6.66 -7.39
N GLU A 78 31.26 5.62 -6.60
CA GLU A 78 31.93 4.38 -7.02
C GLU A 78 31.00 3.52 -7.85
N ALA A 79 31.50 3.08 -9.00
CA ALA A 79 30.75 2.14 -9.80
C ALA A 79 30.77 0.77 -9.13
N LEU A 80 29.61 0.18 -8.92
CA LEU A 80 29.50 -1.16 -8.39
C LEU A 80 29.44 -2.16 -9.53
N THR A 81 29.98 -3.34 -9.32
CA THR A 81 29.77 -4.43 -10.25
C THR A 81 28.32 -4.89 -10.14
N ALA A 82 27.86 -5.67 -11.13
CA ALA A 82 26.51 -6.21 -11.09
C ALA A 82 26.30 -7.06 -9.84
N GLU A 83 27.30 -7.84 -9.45
CA GLU A 83 27.21 -8.68 -8.26
C GLU A 83 27.15 -7.84 -6.98
N GLU A 84 27.95 -6.80 -6.89
CA GLU A 84 27.93 -5.91 -5.75
C GLU A 84 26.62 -5.16 -5.65
N SER A 85 26.08 -4.74 -6.78
CA SER A 85 24.80 -4.05 -6.86
C SER A 85 23.65 -4.94 -6.39
N ASP A 86 23.64 -6.20 -6.84
CA ASP A 86 22.63 -7.17 -6.43
C ASP A 86 22.71 -7.48 -4.95
N ALA A 87 23.94 -7.64 -4.44
CA ALA A 87 24.14 -7.91 -3.01
C ALA A 87 23.64 -6.74 -2.17
N ARG A 88 23.90 -5.53 -2.61
CA ARG A 88 23.44 -4.34 -1.89
C ARG A 88 21.93 -4.20 -1.92
N MET A 89 21.31 -4.49 -3.07
CA MET A 89 19.86 -4.46 -3.18
C MET A 89 19.20 -5.50 -2.27
N ALA A 90 19.76 -6.71 -2.25
CA ALA A 90 19.27 -7.77 -1.37
C ALA A 90 19.33 -7.34 0.10
N GLU A 91 20.41 -6.68 0.49
CA GLU A 91 20.58 -6.20 1.85
C GLU A 91 19.53 -5.14 2.21
N ILE A 92 19.31 -4.18 1.31
CA ILE A 92 18.30 -3.14 1.52
C ILE A 92 16.91 -3.77 1.65
N PHE A 93 16.56 -4.67 0.75
CA PHE A 93 15.27 -5.33 0.78
C PHE A 93 15.07 -6.12 2.07
N LYS A 94 16.14 -6.78 2.55
CA LYS A 94 16.07 -7.53 3.80
C LYS A 94 15.73 -6.62 4.98
N VAL A 95 16.33 -5.45 5.04
CA VAL A 95 16.04 -4.49 6.09
C VAL A 95 14.57 -4.08 6.10
N TRP A 96 13.97 -3.99 4.91
CA TRP A 96 12.56 -3.62 4.77
C TRP A 96 11.61 -4.83 4.88
N GLY A 97 12.15 -6.02 5.15
CA GLY A 97 11.33 -7.23 5.27
C GLY A 97 10.82 -7.75 3.94
N LEU A 98 11.57 -7.55 2.88
CA LEU A 98 11.22 -7.97 1.53
C LEU A 98 12.22 -8.98 1.01
N ASP A 99 11.80 -9.77 0.03
CA ASP A 99 12.69 -10.69 -0.67
C ASP A 99 13.13 -10.07 -1.98
N TYR A 100 14.43 -10.12 -2.23
CA TYR A 100 14.99 -9.72 -3.50
C TYR A 100 15.34 -10.97 -4.29
N ALA A 101 14.63 -11.19 -5.37
CA ALA A 101 14.82 -12.42 -6.16
C ALA A 101 15.84 -12.24 -7.27
#